data_c69abe0fbcc8db92a4289a75c1ce5d8c
#
_entry.id   c69abe0fbcc8db92a4289a75c1ce5d8c
#
_cell.length_a   1.000
_cell.length_b   1.000
_cell.length_c   1.000
_cell.angle_alpha   90.00
_cell.angle_beta   90.00
_cell.angle_gamma   90.00
#
_symmetry.space_group_name_H-M   'P 1'
#
loop_
_entity.id
_entity.type
_entity.pdbx_description
1 polymer ?
#
loop_
_entity_poly.entity_id
_entity_poly.type
_entity_poly.pdbx_seq_one_letter_code
_entity_poly.pdbx_strand_id
1 'polypeptide(L)'
;MTLPEENLGQLSDILCNYVYDNDIDTSTKNTLNLDEELQLSELSLDTIKSLEKLAPFGMDNKKPVFWLHDITVTQARTMGQNGAHLKFKVKQGKDSFDVVAFNKGHLLQEFQQAQGLELAVTLSVNVWNGQTTLQLMLEDARVDGVQLFDFRSKNMALPEGLPTVEEASDETAAVVLNTLPNSATELKEWFEGKEFQAIYFKNSIKEAYYLTGYGTREQFARLYKTIYQFPEFDVRYKLDDLSHYLKIDKILLIKMIQIFDELDFVTIDNGVMTVNKEAEKREIEDSKIFQDLKHLVKFQELMALGTPQEIYDWLYK
;
A
#
# COMPACT_ATOMS: atom_id res chain seq x y z
N MET A 1 -8.85 -30.48 -29.50
CA MET A 1 -8.97 -29.61 -30.69
C MET A 1 -7.67 -29.73 -31.47
N THR A 2 -7.72 -30.01 -32.75
CA THR A 2 -6.51 -30.10 -33.61
C THR A 2 -6.58 -28.93 -34.58
N LEU A 3 -5.54 -28.13 -34.66
CA LEU A 3 -5.47 -26.95 -35.54
C LEU A 3 -4.23 -27.06 -36.43
N PRO A 4 -4.31 -26.72 -37.74
CA PRO A 4 -3.12 -26.58 -38.57
C PRO A 4 -2.16 -25.50 -38.01
N GLU A 5 -0.85 -25.75 -38.10
CA GLU A 5 0.20 -24.87 -37.55
C GLU A 5 0.11 -23.45 -38.15
N GLU A 6 -0.25 -23.33 -39.40
CA GLU A 6 -0.44 -22.05 -40.11
C GLU A 6 -1.53 -21.15 -39.50
N ASN A 7 -2.49 -21.72 -38.78
CA ASN A 7 -3.59 -20.99 -38.12
C ASN A 7 -3.33 -20.63 -36.67
N LEU A 8 -2.16 -21.04 -36.12
CA LEU A 8 -1.85 -20.82 -34.71
C LEU A 8 -1.75 -19.32 -34.39
N GLY A 9 -1.14 -18.53 -35.30
CA GLY A 9 -0.97 -17.07 -35.12
C GLY A 9 -2.29 -16.28 -35.16
N GLN A 10 -3.35 -16.86 -35.77
CA GLN A 10 -4.65 -16.20 -35.87
C GLN A 10 -5.69 -16.75 -34.90
N LEU A 11 -5.34 -17.78 -34.11
CA LEU A 11 -6.29 -18.48 -33.25
C LEU A 11 -6.95 -17.53 -32.23
N SER A 12 -6.16 -16.63 -31.63
CA SER A 12 -6.68 -15.66 -30.66
C SER A 12 -7.73 -14.75 -31.29
N ASP A 13 -7.43 -14.20 -32.46
CA ASP A 13 -8.34 -13.28 -33.17
C ASP A 13 -9.61 -14.00 -33.61
N ILE A 14 -9.49 -15.24 -34.11
CA ILE A 14 -10.65 -16.06 -34.50
C ILE A 14 -11.54 -16.34 -33.29
N LEU A 15 -10.97 -16.68 -32.14
CA LEU A 15 -11.73 -16.93 -30.90
C LEU A 15 -12.40 -15.67 -30.37
N CYS A 16 -11.67 -14.54 -30.33
CA CYS A 16 -12.24 -13.27 -29.91
C CYS A 16 -13.38 -12.81 -30.81
N ASN A 17 -13.21 -12.90 -32.12
CA ASN A 17 -14.27 -12.56 -33.07
C ASN A 17 -15.49 -13.50 -32.92
N TYR A 18 -15.26 -14.80 -32.71
CA TYR A 18 -16.36 -15.76 -32.49
C TYR A 18 -17.16 -15.41 -31.22
N VAL A 19 -16.47 -15.03 -30.12
CA VAL A 19 -17.11 -14.59 -28.87
C VAL A 19 -17.95 -13.34 -29.11
N TYR A 20 -17.41 -12.36 -29.83
CA TYR A 20 -18.09 -11.11 -30.17
C TYR A 20 -19.29 -11.31 -31.09
N ASP A 21 -19.13 -12.09 -32.19
CA ASP A 21 -20.18 -12.33 -33.21
C ASP A 21 -21.35 -13.17 -32.67
N ASN A 22 -21.14 -13.94 -31.60
CA ASN A 22 -22.18 -14.78 -30.99
C ASN A 22 -22.68 -14.23 -29.65
N ASP A 23 -22.38 -12.98 -29.29
CA ASP A 23 -22.77 -12.33 -28.03
C ASP A 23 -22.53 -13.23 -26.81
N ILE A 24 -21.39 -13.96 -26.81
CA ILE A 24 -21.05 -14.84 -25.67
C ILE A 24 -20.71 -13.97 -24.49
N ASP A 25 -21.51 -14.05 -23.42
CA ASP A 25 -21.27 -13.36 -22.18
C ASP A 25 -19.98 -13.89 -21.53
N THR A 26 -18.91 -13.08 -21.62
CA THR A 26 -17.61 -13.34 -20.96
C THR A 26 -17.53 -12.71 -19.57
N SER A 27 -18.57 -11.99 -19.15
CA SER A 27 -18.65 -11.34 -17.83
C SER A 27 -19.05 -12.30 -16.70
N THR A 28 -19.46 -13.53 -17.04
CA THR A 28 -19.82 -14.55 -16.05
C THR A 28 -18.60 -14.89 -15.20
N LYS A 29 -18.58 -14.39 -13.97
CA LYS A 29 -17.58 -14.76 -12.97
C LYS A 29 -17.76 -16.24 -12.62
N ASN A 30 -16.66 -16.98 -12.58
CA ASN A 30 -16.67 -18.32 -12.04
C ASN A 30 -17.16 -18.27 -10.59
N THR A 31 -18.22 -19.02 -10.28
CA THR A 31 -18.73 -19.16 -8.91
C THR A 31 -18.11 -20.37 -8.26
N LEU A 32 -17.64 -20.22 -7.01
CA LEU A 32 -17.24 -21.32 -6.15
C LEU A 32 -18.36 -21.57 -5.15
N ASN A 33 -18.93 -22.78 -5.18
CA ASN A 33 -19.92 -23.18 -4.21
C ASN A 33 -19.21 -23.60 -2.91
N LEU A 34 -19.68 -23.09 -1.79
CA LEU A 34 -19.23 -23.47 -0.46
C LEU A 34 -20.29 -24.39 0.15
N ASP A 35 -19.85 -25.50 0.75
CA ASP A 35 -20.76 -26.50 1.28
C ASP A 35 -21.20 -26.16 2.70
N GLU A 36 -20.28 -25.64 3.53
CA GLU A 36 -20.58 -25.32 4.94
C GLU A 36 -19.59 -24.27 5.47
N GLU A 37 -20.03 -23.47 6.43
CA GLU A 37 -19.16 -22.67 7.30
C GLU A 37 -18.48 -23.56 8.33
N LEU A 38 -17.21 -23.28 8.63
CA LEU A 38 -16.43 -24.10 9.56
C LEU A 38 -15.57 -23.24 10.48
N GLN A 39 -15.64 -23.52 11.76
CA GLN A 39 -14.77 -22.90 12.76
C GLN A 39 -13.52 -23.78 12.96
N LEU A 40 -12.35 -23.16 13.20
CA LEU A 40 -11.12 -23.92 13.41
C LEU A 40 -11.21 -24.87 14.61
N SER A 41 -12.02 -24.56 15.62
CA SER A 41 -12.26 -25.41 16.80
C SER A 41 -12.99 -26.73 16.50
N GLU A 42 -13.65 -26.83 15.35
CA GLU A 42 -14.39 -28.02 14.90
C GLU A 42 -13.51 -28.98 14.09
N LEU A 43 -12.31 -28.53 13.74
CA LEU A 43 -11.37 -29.29 12.92
C LEU A 43 -10.63 -30.33 13.74
N SER A 44 -10.76 -31.58 13.33
CA SER A 44 -10.08 -32.72 13.92
C SER A 44 -9.78 -33.78 12.86
N LEU A 45 -8.92 -34.76 13.22
CA LEU A 45 -8.70 -35.92 12.35
C LEU A 45 -9.98 -36.77 12.20
N ASP A 46 -10.88 -36.76 13.18
CA ASP A 46 -12.15 -37.49 13.10
C ASP A 46 -13.14 -36.78 12.17
N THR A 47 -13.05 -35.42 12.02
CA THR A 47 -13.78 -34.67 11.00
C THR A 47 -13.41 -35.19 9.61
N ILE A 48 -12.11 -35.37 9.33
CA ILE A 48 -11.65 -35.88 8.02
C ILE A 48 -12.14 -37.31 7.78
N LYS A 49 -12.01 -38.21 8.79
CA LYS A 49 -12.51 -39.59 8.66
C LYS A 49 -14.01 -39.64 8.36
N SER A 50 -14.77 -38.70 8.90
CA SER A 50 -16.20 -38.61 8.62
C SER A 50 -16.46 -38.16 7.17
N LEU A 51 -15.67 -37.25 6.64
CA LEU A 51 -15.74 -36.80 5.26
C LEU A 51 -15.30 -37.86 4.25
N GLU A 52 -14.34 -38.73 4.64
CA GLU A 52 -13.93 -39.87 3.80
C GLU A 52 -15.07 -40.87 3.50
N LYS A 53 -16.12 -40.90 4.31
CA LYS A 53 -17.32 -41.69 4.01
C LYS A 53 -18.08 -41.21 2.77
N LEU A 54 -17.84 -39.97 2.33
CA LEU A 54 -18.42 -39.43 1.11
C LEU A 54 -17.62 -39.81 -0.15
N ALA A 55 -16.46 -40.43 0.01
CA ALA A 55 -15.62 -40.87 -1.10
C ALA A 55 -16.27 -42.03 -1.91
N PRO A 56 -15.89 -42.21 -3.18
CA PRO A 56 -14.80 -41.59 -3.89
C PRO A 56 -15.15 -40.18 -4.42
N PHE A 57 -14.21 -39.23 -4.32
CA PHE A 57 -14.35 -37.92 -4.88
C PHE A 57 -13.92 -37.90 -6.34
N GLY A 58 -14.59 -37.08 -7.16
CA GLY A 58 -14.34 -36.94 -8.61
C GLY A 58 -15.15 -35.79 -9.23
N MET A 59 -15.37 -35.84 -10.54
CA MET A 59 -16.06 -34.75 -11.28
C MET A 59 -17.48 -34.49 -10.78
N ASP A 60 -18.25 -35.53 -10.52
CA ASP A 60 -19.65 -35.42 -10.09
C ASP A 60 -19.84 -35.49 -8.56
N ASN A 61 -18.75 -35.76 -7.82
CA ASN A 61 -18.73 -35.78 -6.37
C ASN A 61 -17.46 -35.07 -5.88
N LYS A 62 -17.48 -33.74 -5.87
CA LYS A 62 -16.34 -32.93 -5.46
C LYS A 62 -16.08 -33.06 -3.95
N LYS A 63 -14.83 -32.82 -3.53
CA LYS A 63 -14.54 -32.67 -2.11
C LYS A 63 -15.30 -31.49 -1.58
N PRO A 64 -15.87 -31.57 -0.34
CA PRO A 64 -16.52 -30.43 0.28
C PRO A 64 -15.56 -29.26 0.45
N VAL A 65 -16.05 -28.08 0.11
CA VAL A 65 -15.34 -26.80 0.24
C VAL A 65 -15.96 -26.04 1.40
N PHE A 66 -15.13 -25.69 2.35
CA PHE A 66 -15.54 -25.02 3.58
C PHE A 66 -15.18 -23.55 3.56
N TRP A 67 -16.04 -22.73 4.13
CA TRP A 67 -15.79 -21.32 4.34
C TRP A 67 -15.24 -21.06 5.75
N LEU A 68 -14.06 -20.42 5.80
CA LEU A 68 -13.44 -19.95 7.03
C LEU A 68 -13.37 -18.43 7.02
N HIS A 69 -13.84 -17.81 8.08
CA HIS A 69 -13.77 -16.36 8.29
C HIS A 69 -13.32 -16.03 9.71
N ASP A 70 -13.16 -14.75 10.03
CA ASP A 70 -12.64 -14.26 11.32
C ASP A 70 -11.30 -14.89 11.71
N ILE A 71 -10.44 -15.07 10.72
CA ILE A 71 -9.12 -15.69 10.87
C ILE A 71 -8.00 -14.65 10.78
N THR A 72 -6.88 -14.98 11.41
CA THR A 72 -5.62 -14.22 11.26
C THR A 72 -4.58 -15.10 10.56
N VAL A 73 -3.97 -14.56 9.51
CA VAL A 73 -2.85 -15.22 8.83
C VAL A 73 -1.55 -14.95 9.57
N THR A 74 -0.76 -16.01 9.77
CA THR A 74 0.55 -15.93 10.40
C THR A 74 1.55 -16.82 9.67
N GLN A 75 2.85 -16.57 9.83
CA GLN A 75 3.94 -17.39 9.30
C GLN A 75 3.84 -17.68 7.79
N ALA A 76 3.31 -16.73 7.02
CA ALA A 76 3.22 -16.88 5.56
C ALA A 76 4.61 -16.90 4.93
N ARG A 77 4.85 -17.89 4.05
CA ARG A 77 6.09 -18.07 3.31
C ARG A 77 5.84 -18.81 2.00
N THR A 78 6.71 -18.58 1.03
CA THR A 78 6.71 -19.38 -0.20
C THR A 78 7.34 -20.76 0.03
N MET A 79 6.93 -21.73 -0.79
CA MET A 79 7.48 -23.09 -0.82
C MET A 79 7.51 -23.64 -2.24
N GLY A 80 8.24 -24.75 -2.41
CA GLY A 80 8.43 -25.40 -3.72
C GLY A 80 9.52 -24.74 -4.57
N GLN A 81 9.73 -25.29 -5.77
CA GLN A 81 10.71 -24.76 -6.69
C GLN A 81 10.32 -23.34 -7.13
N ASN A 82 11.26 -22.40 -7.08
CA ASN A 82 11.08 -20.99 -7.40
C ASN A 82 9.99 -20.28 -6.56
N GLY A 83 9.63 -20.79 -5.39
CA GLY A 83 8.60 -20.16 -4.55
C GLY A 83 7.19 -20.21 -5.15
N ALA A 84 6.89 -21.20 -5.99
CA ALA A 84 5.62 -21.27 -6.73
C ALA A 84 4.37 -21.36 -5.84
N HIS A 85 4.51 -21.92 -4.65
CA HIS A 85 3.39 -22.18 -3.75
C HIS A 85 3.49 -21.31 -2.50
N LEU A 86 2.36 -21.10 -1.82
CA LEU A 86 2.27 -20.39 -0.55
C LEU A 86 1.91 -21.36 0.56
N LYS A 87 2.58 -21.24 1.71
CA LYS A 87 2.22 -21.92 2.95
C LYS A 87 2.12 -20.89 4.06
N PHE A 88 1.05 -20.95 4.85
CA PHE A 88 0.81 -20.07 5.98
C PHE A 88 0.04 -20.78 7.08
N LYS A 89 -0.08 -20.15 8.23
CA LYS A 89 -0.97 -20.60 9.31
C LYS A 89 -2.15 -19.66 9.43
N VAL A 90 -3.32 -20.27 9.62
CA VAL A 90 -4.52 -19.54 10.07
C VAL A 90 -4.69 -19.75 11.55
N LYS A 91 -5.14 -18.71 12.24
CA LYS A 91 -5.43 -18.71 13.66
C LYS A 91 -6.80 -18.12 13.91
N GLN A 92 -7.59 -18.81 14.77
CA GLN A 92 -8.88 -18.35 15.26
C GLN A 92 -8.97 -18.71 16.75
N GLY A 93 -8.97 -17.69 17.59
CA GLY A 93 -8.88 -17.91 19.05
C GLY A 93 -7.58 -18.63 19.45
N LYS A 94 -7.70 -19.83 20.03
CA LYS A 94 -6.56 -20.68 20.44
C LYS A 94 -6.11 -21.67 19.37
N ASP A 95 -6.94 -21.91 18.37
CA ASP A 95 -6.75 -22.95 17.37
C ASP A 95 -5.93 -22.40 16.18
N SER A 96 -5.07 -23.24 15.63
CA SER A 96 -4.21 -22.87 14.51
C SER A 96 -3.91 -24.06 13.61
N PHE A 97 -4.04 -23.87 12.29
CA PHE A 97 -3.81 -24.91 11.28
C PHE A 97 -2.93 -24.39 10.15
N ASP A 98 -2.17 -25.31 9.55
CA ASP A 98 -1.40 -25.05 8.33
C ASP A 98 -2.33 -25.01 7.12
N VAL A 99 -2.13 -24.03 6.27
CA VAL A 99 -2.79 -23.89 4.97
C VAL A 99 -1.74 -23.97 3.87
N VAL A 100 -2.02 -24.72 2.82
CA VAL A 100 -1.22 -24.79 1.61
C VAL A 100 -2.04 -24.25 0.43
N ALA A 101 -1.44 -23.34 -0.32
CA ALA A 101 -2.02 -22.74 -1.51
C ALA A 101 -1.10 -23.00 -2.72
N PHE A 102 -1.51 -23.90 -3.61
CA PHE A 102 -0.73 -24.20 -4.79
C PHE A 102 -0.80 -23.08 -5.81
N ASN A 103 0.35 -22.78 -6.44
CA ASN A 103 0.53 -21.74 -7.48
C ASN A 103 0.12 -20.32 -7.03
N LYS A 104 0.15 -20.06 -5.71
CA LYS A 104 -0.20 -18.77 -5.10
C LYS A 104 1.01 -18.10 -4.43
N GLY A 105 2.25 -18.53 -4.72
CA GLY A 105 3.46 -17.96 -4.12
C GLY A 105 3.65 -16.47 -4.38
N HIS A 106 3.14 -15.98 -5.50
CA HIS A 106 3.17 -14.56 -5.88
C HIS A 106 2.29 -13.67 -4.97
N LEU A 107 1.34 -14.24 -4.24
CA LEU A 107 0.43 -13.54 -3.31
C LEU A 107 0.98 -13.46 -1.88
N LEU A 108 2.27 -13.79 -1.65
CA LEU A 108 2.85 -13.82 -0.30
C LEU A 108 2.65 -12.50 0.45
N GLN A 109 2.92 -11.39 -0.20
CA GLN A 109 2.90 -10.06 0.44
C GLN A 109 1.46 -9.64 0.79
N GLU A 110 0.51 -9.90 -0.11
CA GLU A 110 -0.91 -9.66 0.12
C GLU A 110 -1.42 -10.48 1.30
N PHE A 111 -1.09 -11.78 1.36
CA PHE A 111 -1.51 -12.63 2.48
C PHE A 111 -0.85 -12.27 3.81
N GLN A 112 0.34 -11.68 3.81
CA GLN A 112 0.98 -11.19 5.03
C GLN A 112 0.31 -9.93 5.60
N GLN A 113 -0.31 -9.14 4.75
CA GLN A 113 -0.87 -7.83 5.11
C GLN A 113 -2.41 -7.83 5.13
N ALA A 114 -3.06 -8.81 4.49
CA ALA A 114 -4.51 -8.87 4.38
C ALA A 114 -5.20 -8.84 5.75
N GLN A 115 -6.25 -8.03 5.86
CA GLN A 115 -7.16 -7.96 6.99
C GLN A 115 -8.54 -8.41 6.54
N GLY A 116 -9.32 -9.04 7.44
CA GLY A 116 -10.65 -9.53 7.08
C GLY A 116 -10.63 -10.62 6.00
N LEU A 117 -9.57 -11.45 5.99
CA LEU A 117 -9.41 -12.52 5.01
C LEU A 117 -10.38 -13.66 5.31
N GLU A 118 -11.09 -14.07 4.28
CA GLU A 118 -11.94 -15.23 4.25
C GLU A 118 -11.36 -16.26 3.27
N LEU A 119 -11.44 -17.54 3.63
CA LEU A 119 -10.87 -18.62 2.85
C LEU A 119 -11.93 -19.64 2.46
N ALA A 120 -11.88 -20.09 1.22
CA ALA A 120 -12.50 -21.33 0.78
C ALA A 120 -11.45 -22.44 0.82
N VAL A 121 -11.66 -23.47 1.62
CA VAL A 121 -10.67 -24.51 1.84
C VAL A 121 -11.27 -25.91 1.74
N THR A 122 -10.45 -26.87 1.31
CA THR A 122 -10.73 -28.30 1.48
C THR A 122 -9.84 -28.88 2.58
N LEU A 123 -10.30 -29.94 3.23
CA LEU A 123 -9.55 -30.61 4.29
C LEU A 123 -8.66 -31.72 3.72
N SER A 124 -7.44 -31.83 4.24
CA SER A 124 -6.47 -32.84 3.82
C SER A 124 -5.67 -33.35 5.02
N VAL A 125 -5.11 -34.53 4.87
CA VAL A 125 -4.19 -35.12 5.84
C VAL A 125 -2.77 -34.99 5.32
N ASN A 126 -1.89 -34.48 6.16
CA ASN A 126 -0.45 -34.47 5.89
C ASN A 126 0.23 -35.50 6.77
N VAL A 127 0.94 -36.46 6.17
CA VAL A 127 1.72 -37.45 6.85
C VAL A 127 3.20 -37.17 6.67
N TRP A 128 3.88 -36.81 7.76
CA TRP A 128 5.30 -36.53 7.77
C TRP A 128 5.99 -37.17 8.97
N ASN A 129 7.07 -37.88 8.71
CA ASN A 129 7.83 -38.62 9.75
C ASN A 129 6.95 -39.49 10.70
N GLY A 130 5.92 -40.13 10.14
CA GLY A 130 4.98 -40.96 10.92
C GLY A 130 3.95 -40.16 11.74
N GLN A 131 4.00 -38.86 11.72
CA GLN A 131 2.97 -37.99 12.31
C GLN A 131 1.92 -37.64 11.28
N THR A 132 0.67 -37.80 11.68
CA THR A 132 -0.50 -37.43 10.86
C THR A 132 -1.08 -36.13 11.39
N THR A 133 -1.13 -35.10 10.56
CA THR A 133 -1.69 -33.78 10.91
C THR A 133 -2.76 -33.35 9.92
N LEU A 134 -3.76 -32.65 10.42
CA LEU A 134 -4.74 -31.98 9.56
C LEU A 134 -4.10 -30.77 8.89
N GLN A 135 -4.35 -30.59 7.60
CA GLN A 135 -3.89 -29.49 6.78
C GLN A 135 -5.05 -28.99 5.93
N LEU A 136 -5.14 -27.69 5.77
CA LEU A 136 -6.10 -27.03 4.89
C LEU A 136 -5.48 -26.79 3.52
N MET A 137 -6.26 -27.01 2.47
CA MET A 137 -5.87 -26.72 1.08
C MET A 137 -6.69 -25.53 0.60
N LEU A 138 -6.04 -24.46 0.24
CA LEU A 138 -6.70 -23.26 -0.25
C LEU A 138 -7.24 -23.48 -1.68
N GLU A 139 -8.53 -23.32 -1.85
CA GLU A 139 -9.21 -23.28 -3.16
C GLU A 139 -9.31 -21.84 -3.64
N ASP A 140 -9.83 -20.94 -2.80
CA ASP A 140 -9.94 -19.52 -3.09
C ASP A 140 -9.87 -18.68 -1.81
N ALA A 141 -9.71 -17.36 -1.98
CA ALA A 141 -9.71 -16.40 -0.89
C ALA A 141 -10.41 -15.12 -1.32
N ARG A 142 -11.15 -14.53 -0.40
CA ARG A 142 -11.67 -13.18 -0.59
C ARG A 142 -11.39 -12.34 0.65
N VAL A 143 -11.56 -11.07 0.50
CA VAL A 143 -11.41 -10.12 1.59
C VAL A 143 -12.64 -9.27 1.66
N ASP A 144 -13.12 -9.04 2.87
CA ASP A 144 -14.20 -8.10 3.13
C ASP A 144 -13.62 -6.71 3.34
N GLY A 145 -14.20 -5.72 2.65
CA GLY A 145 -13.73 -4.32 2.68
C GLY A 145 -12.53 -4.02 1.77
N VAL A 146 -11.97 -2.82 1.95
CA VAL A 146 -10.83 -2.34 1.16
C VAL A 146 -9.54 -2.95 1.66
N GLN A 147 -8.74 -3.52 0.74
CA GLN A 147 -7.43 -4.04 1.05
C GLN A 147 -6.37 -2.95 1.03
N LEU A 148 -5.60 -2.87 2.09
CA LEU A 148 -4.57 -1.87 2.28
C LEU A 148 -3.20 -2.55 2.35
N PHE A 149 -2.38 -2.36 1.31
CA PHE A 149 -1.08 -3.02 1.21
C PHE A 149 0.05 -2.02 1.35
N ASP A 150 0.96 -2.25 2.31
CA ASP A 150 2.15 -1.43 2.51
C ASP A 150 3.34 -1.94 1.70
N PHE A 151 3.63 -1.24 0.61
CA PHE A 151 4.73 -1.50 -0.32
C PHE A 151 5.80 -0.39 -0.28
N ARG A 152 5.84 0.44 0.76
CA ARG A 152 6.82 1.53 0.91
C ARG A 152 8.24 1.02 1.15
N SER A 153 8.41 -0.24 1.55
CA SER A 153 9.73 -0.87 1.63
C SER A 153 10.36 -1.00 0.26
N LYS A 154 11.66 -0.66 0.14
CA LYS A 154 12.42 -0.65 -1.13
C LYS A 154 12.51 -2.02 -1.82
N ASN A 155 12.36 -3.11 -1.08
CA ASN A 155 12.55 -4.48 -1.59
C ASN A 155 11.25 -5.15 -2.05
N MET A 156 10.12 -4.42 -2.04
CA MET A 156 8.82 -4.97 -2.43
C MET A 156 8.50 -4.59 -3.88
N ALA A 157 8.20 -5.59 -4.71
CA ALA A 157 7.73 -5.39 -6.07
C ALA A 157 6.20 -5.30 -6.09
N LEU A 158 5.67 -4.29 -6.77
CA LEU A 158 4.23 -4.15 -6.99
C LEU A 158 3.73 -5.23 -7.98
N PRO A 159 2.45 -5.62 -7.88
CA PRO A 159 1.77 -6.34 -8.96
C PRO A 159 1.86 -5.56 -10.28
N GLU A 160 2.02 -6.28 -11.39
CA GLU A 160 2.08 -5.65 -12.71
C GLU A 160 0.73 -5.06 -13.13
N GLY A 161 0.77 -3.93 -13.82
CA GLY A 161 -0.42 -3.32 -14.45
C GLY A 161 -1.34 -2.53 -13.51
N LEU A 162 -0.92 -2.23 -12.27
CA LEU A 162 -1.70 -1.37 -11.39
C LEU A 162 -1.68 0.09 -11.88
N PRO A 163 -2.85 0.72 -12.12
CA PRO A 163 -2.92 2.14 -12.41
C PRO A 163 -2.60 2.97 -11.15
N THR A 164 -2.13 4.18 -11.36
CA THR A 164 -2.00 5.16 -10.28
C THR A 164 -3.37 5.69 -9.86
N VAL A 165 -3.46 6.27 -8.65
CA VAL A 165 -4.72 6.89 -8.17
C VAL A 165 -5.18 8.02 -9.10
N GLU A 166 -4.24 8.78 -9.67
CA GLU A 166 -4.52 9.87 -10.63
C GLU A 166 -5.14 9.36 -11.94
N GLU A 167 -4.69 8.18 -12.41
CA GLU A 167 -5.13 7.55 -13.66
C GLU A 167 -6.40 6.70 -13.49
N ALA A 168 -6.82 6.47 -12.24
CA ALA A 168 -7.93 5.59 -11.92
C ALA A 168 -9.28 6.16 -12.38
N SER A 169 -10.10 5.30 -13.00
CA SER A 169 -11.51 5.54 -13.32
C SER A 169 -12.42 4.94 -12.24
N ASP A 170 -13.72 5.23 -12.35
CA ASP A 170 -14.75 4.68 -11.43
C ASP A 170 -14.85 3.14 -11.46
N GLU A 171 -14.38 2.50 -12.53
CA GLU A 171 -14.37 1.04 -12.67
C GLU A 171 -13.07 0.39 -12.14
N THR A 172 -12.11 1.20 -11.68
CA THR A 172 -10.81 0.72 -11.22
C THR A 172 -10.93 0.05 -9.85
N ALA A 173 -10.68 -1.25 -9.78
CA ALA A 173 -10.78 -2.02 -8.53
C ALA A 173 -9.56 -1.87 -7.62
N ALA A 174 -8.36 -1.71 -8.19
CA ALA A 174 -7.11 -1.64 -7.43
C ALA A 174 -6.20 -0.55 -7.95
N VAL A 175 -5.55 0.19 -7.04
CA VAL A 175 -4.69 1.33 -7.39
C VAL A 175 -3.39 1.33 -6.61
N VAL A 176 -2.38 2.01 -7.16
CA VAL A 176 -1.15 2.30 -6.44
C VAL A 176 -1.02 3.80 -6.16
N LEU A 177 -0.76 4.14 -4.90
CA LEU A 177 -0.30 5.45 -4.51
C LEU A 177 1.25 5.44 -4.52
N ASN A 178 1.85 5.85 -5.64
CA ASN A 178 3.32 5.85 -5.84
C ASN A 178 3.94 7.24 -5.72
N THR A 179 3.16 8.29 -5.97
CA THR A 179 3.54 9.70 -5.83
C THR A 179 2.67 10.38 -4.79
N LEU A 180 3.20 11.42 -4.16
CA LEU A 180 2.43 12.28 -3.27
C LEU A 180 2.31 13.66 -3.89
N PRO A 181 1.12 14.27 -3.84
CA PRO A 181 0.95 15.66 -4.21
C PRO A 181 1.60 16.60 -3.19
N ASN A 182 1.63 17.89 -3.52
CA ASN A 182 2.23 18.89 -2.65
C ASN A 182 1.37 19.25 -1.43
N SER A 183 0.11 18.84 -1.41
CA SER A 183 -0.81 19.13 -0.31
C SER A 183 -1.71 17.94 0.05
N ALA A 184 -2.16 17.95 1.29
CA ALA A 184 -3.15 17.01 1.81
C ALA A 184 -4.50 17.10 1.07
N THR A 185 -4.91 18.31 0.70
CA THR A 185 -6.17 18.57 0.00
C THR A 185 -6.17 17.94 -1.38
N GLU A 186 -5.09 18.13 -2.15
CA GLU A 186 -4.93 17.54 -3.47
C GLU A 186 -4.97 16.01 -3.42
N LEU A 187 -4.36 15.39 -2.40
CA LEU A 187 -4.46 13.94 -2.24
C LEU A 187 -5.90 13.48 -1.98
N LYS A 188 -6.63 14.19 -1.14
CA LYS A 188 -8.04 13.89 -0.89
C LYS A 188 -8.90 14.02 -2.17
N GLU A 189 -8.64 15.03 -3.00
CA GLU A 189 -9.32 15.21 -4.29
C GLU A 189 -9.09 14.02 -5.24
N TRP A 190 -7.88 13.39 -5.22
CA TRP A 190 -7.62 12.21 -6.03
C TRP A 190 -8.46 11.00 -5.64
N PHE A 191 -8.86 10.91 -4.37
CA PHE A 191 -9.69 9.82 -3.83
C PHE A 191 -11.19 10.17 -3.79
N GLU A 192 -11.57 11.43 -4.00
CA GLU A 192 -12.95 11.87 -3.89
C GLU A 192 -13.85 11.17 -4.89
N GLY A 193 -14.94 10.57 -4.38
CA GLY A 193 -15.93 9.87 -5.19
C GLY A 193 -15.49 8.52 -5.76
N LYS A 194 -14.28 8.04 -5.41
CA LYS A 194 -13.76 6.75 -5.89
C LYS A 194 -13.80 5.70 -4.79
N GLU A 195 -14.22 4.50 -5.13
CA GLU A 195 -14.23 3.33 -4.24
C GLU A 195 -13.29 2.26 -4.80
N PHE A 196 -12.30 1.87 -4.02
CA PHE A 196 -11.33 0.85 -4.41
C PHE A 196 -11.50 -0.41 -3.57
N GLN A 197 -11.24 -1.56 -4.17
CA GLN A 197 -11.14 -2.85 -3.46
C GLN A 197 -9.74 -3.04 -2.86
N ALA A 198 -8.70 -2.44 -3.48
CA ALA A 198 -7.33 -2.52 -2.99
C ALA A 198 -6.55 -1.21 -3.23
N ILE A 199 -5.76 -0.80 -2.23
CA ILE A 199 -4.85 0.36 -2.31
C ILE A 199 -3.45 -0.10 -1.93
N TYR A 200 -2.49 0.08 -2.84
CA TYR A 200 -1.08 -0.24 -2.64
C TYR A 200 -0.30 1.05 -2.33
N PHE A 201 0.20 1.18 -1.12
CA PHE A 201 1.00 2.32 -0.70
C PHE A 201 2.47 2.09 -1.07
N LYS A 202 2.96 2.78 -2.11
CA LYS A 202 4.35 2.73 -2.59
C LYS A 202 5.01 4.11 -2.63
N ASN A 203 4.36 5.10 -2.04
CA ASN A 203 4.78 6.49 -2.09
C ASN A 203 6.20 6.70 -1.53
N SER A 204 6.90 7.63 -2.16
CA SER A 204 8.19 8.13 -1.69
C SER A 204 8.14 9.66 -1.55
N ILE A 205 8.83 10.19 -0.55
CA ILE A 205 8.88 11.63 -0.28
C ILE A 205 10.24 12.14 -0.73
N LYS A 206 10.24 13.06 -1.72
CA LYS A 206 11.48 13.62 -2.28
C LYS A 206 12.11 14.65 -1.34
N GLU A 207 11.32 15.60 -0.85
CA GLU A 207 11.73 16.63 0.10
C GLU A 207 11.13 16.31 1.47
N ALA A 208 11.91 15.63 2.31
CA ALA A 208 11.42 15.02 3.53
C ALA A 208 11.36 16.02 4.70
N TYR A 209 10.45 17.00 4.62
CA TYR A 209 10.24 17.97 5.71
C TYR A 209 9.82 17.32 7.02
N TYR A 210 9.20 16.15 7.00
CA TYR A 210 8.87 15.42 8.23
C TYR A 210 10.10 14.99 9.05
N LEU A 211 11.28 14.90 8.40
CA LEU A 211 12.56 14.63 9.09
C LEU A 211 13.21 15.90 9.66
N THR A 212 13.02 17.05 9.02
CA THR A 212 13.63 18.33 9.38
C THR A 212 12.72 19.19 10.25
N GLY A 213 11.42 18.94 10.21
CA GLY A 213 10.39 19.75 10.84
C GLY A 213 10.16 21.07 10.11
N TYR A 214 9.49 21.97 10.79
CA TYR A 214 9.13 23.31 10.29
C TYR A 214 9.97 24.45 10.89
N GLY A 215 11.04 24.10 11.61
CA GLY A 215 11.93 25.04 12.27
C GLY A 215 11.50 25.41 13.69
N THR A 216 12.49 25.44 14.60
CA THR A 216 12.27 25.87 15.98
C THR A 216 12.51 27.37 16.13
N ARG A 217 11.93 27.96 17.18
CA ARG A 217 12.17 29.38 17.51
C ARG A 217 13.68 29.70 17.63
N GLU A 218 14.46 28.77 18.17
CA GLU A 218 15.91 28.93 18.29
C GLU A 218 16.61 28.94 16.91
N GLN A 219 16.15 28.11 15.99
CA GLN A 219 16.69 28.08 14.62
C GLN A 219 16.37 29.38 13.89
N PHE A 220 15.15 29.87 13.96
CA PHE A 220 14.76 31.16 13.39
C PHE A 220 15.55 32.31 14.02
N ALA A 221 15.72 32.33 15.34
CA ALA A 221 16.52 33.37 16.03
C ALA A 221 17.99 33.35 15.60
N ARG A 222 18.58 32.13 15.46
CA ARG A 222 19.98 31.99 14.98
C ARG A 222 20.12 32.47 13.53
N LEU A 223 19.19 32.08 12.67
CA LEU A 223 19.18 32.55 11.27
C LEU A 223 19.09 34.08 11.23
N TYR A 224 18.10 34.67 11.91
CA TYR A 224 17.93 36.13 11.95
C TYR A 224 19.17 36.85 12.43
N LYS A 225 19.78 36.42 13.55
CA LYS A 225 21.02 36.99 14.09
C LYS A 225 22.17 36.93 13.10
N THR A 226 22.30 35.84 12.35
CA THR A 226 23.39 35.64 11.39
C THR A 226 23.21 36.55 10.17
N ILE A 227 22.02 36.59 9.58
CA ILE A 227 21.76 37.44 8.42
C ILE A 227 21.83 38.93 8.77
N TYR A 228 21.49 39.31 10.00
CA TYR A 228 21.61 40.70 10.48
C TYR A 228 23.07 41.19 10.55
N GLN A 229 24.01 40.25 10.81
CA GLN A 229 25.45 40.54 10.80
C GLN A 229 26.02 40.62 9.39
N PHE A 230 25.42 39.92 8.43
CA PHE A 230 25.83 39.88 7.04
C PHE A 230 24.63 40.37 6.17
N PRO A 231 24.41 41.67 6.07
CA PRO A 231 23.17 42.23 5.52
C PRO A 231 22.94 41.97 4.04
N GLU A 232 23.96 41.58 3.31
CA GLU A 232 23.85 41.11 1.91
C GLU A 232 24.45 39.72 1.78
N PHE A 233 23.67 38.80 1.21
CA PHE A 233 24.06 37.41 1.08
C PHE A 233 23.52 36.79 -0.22
N ASP A 234 24.41 36.25 -1.07
CA ASP A 234 24.00 35.58 -2.30
C ASP A 234 23.55 34.16 -1.99
N VAL A 235 22.22 33.95 -2.00
CA VAL A 235 21.58 32.64 -1.66
C VAL A 235 21.80 31.59 -2.74
N ARG A 236 22.20 31.97 -3.97
CA ARG A 236 22.46 31.00 -5.05
C ARG A 236 23.71 30.17 -4.83
N TYR A 237 24.73 30.77 -4.20
CA TYR A 237 26.07 30.17 -4.08
C TYR A 237 26.48 29.86 -2.64
N LYS A 238 25.86 30.50 -1.66
CA LYS A 238 26.31 30.43 -0.25
C LYS A 238 25.32 29.72 0.68
N LEU A 239 24.23 29.15 0.17
CA LEU A 239 23.24 28.44 0.99
C LEU A 239 23.83 27.24 1.69
N ASP A 240 24.74 26.48 1.06
CA ASP A 240 25.37 25.32 1.65
C ASP A 240 26.28 25.72 2.83
N ASP A 241 27.05 26.79 2.68
CA ASP A 241 27.89 27.32 3.76
C ASP A 241 27.04 27.79 4.96
N LEU A 242 25.92 28.47 4.67
CA LEU A 242 24.99 28.93 5.72
C LEU A 242 24.31 27.77 6.42
N SER A 243 23.87 26.77 5.68
CA SER A 243 23.29 25.53 6.21
C SER A 243 24.26 24.81 7.17
N HIS A 244 25.50 24.63 6.76
CA HIS A 244 26.55 24.03 7.59
C HIS A 244 26.87 24.86 8.84
N TYR A 245 26.98 26.19 8.68
CA TYR A 245 27.27 27.09 9.78
C TYR A 245 26.16 27.08 10.86
N LEU A 246 24.89 27.14 10.40
CA LEU A 246 23.72 27.13 11.29
C LEU A 246 23.34 25.74 11.80
N LYS A 247 23.88 24.67 11.19
CA LYS A 247 23.45 23.28 11.41
C LYS A 247 21.93 23.13 11.22
N ILE A 248 21.43 23.74 10.16
CA ILE A 248 20.03 23.65 9.71
C ILE A 248 20.05 22.99 8.35
N ASP A 249 19.20 21.98 8.15
CA ASP A 249 19.08 21.32 6.86
C ASP A 249 18.77 22.33 5.75
N LYS A 250 19.38 22.18 4.57
CA LYS A 250 19.27 23.13 3.47
C LYS A 250 17.83 23.31 3.00
N ILE A 251 17.05 22.23 2.97
CA ILE A 251 15.64 22.27 2.54
C ILE A 251 14.84 23.15 3.50
N LEU A 252 15.03 22.93 4.81
CA LEU A 252 14.39 23.75 5.85
C LEU A 252 14.88 25.19 5.81
N LEU A 253 16.20 25.41 5.63
CA LEU A 253 16.78 26.76 5.56
C LEU A 253 16.17 27.58 4.43
N ILE A 254 15.95 26.99 3.26
CA ILE A 254 15.28 27.65 2.14
C ILE A 254 13.87 28.11 2.55
N LYS A 255 13.10 27.24 3.21
CA LYS A 255 11.76 27.61 3.71
C LYS A 255 11.80 28.71 4.77
N MET A 256 12.76 28.65 5.69
CA MET A 256 12.92 29.70 6.69
C MET A 256 13.25 31.05 6.07
N ILE A 257 14.08 31.09 5.01
CA ILE A 257 14.39 32.31 4.29
C ILE A 257 13.14 32.85 3.54
N GLN A 258 12.36 31.97 2.91
CA GLN A 258 11.09 32.33 2.26
C GLN A 258 10.06 32.90 3.26
N ILE A 259 10.00 32.36 4.48
CA ILE A 259 9.18 32.87 5.57
C ILE A 259 9.64 34.27 5.99
N PHE A 260 10.95 34.52 6.06
CA PHE A 260 11.47 35.84 6.38
C PHE A 260 11.22 36.85 5.27
N ASP A 261 11.23 36.44 4.00
CA ASP A 261 10.88 37.30 2.86
C ASP A 261 9.38 37.68 2.88
N GLU A 262 8.49 36.70 3.13
CA GLU A 262 7.04 36.96 3.29
C GLU A 262 6.71 37.90 4.46
N LEU A 263 7.49 37.83 5.55
CA LEU A 263 7.33 38.70 6.73
C LEU A 263 8.06 40.02 6.65
N ASP A 264 8.66 40.37 5.50
CA ASP A 264 9.45 41.58 5.25
C ASP A 264 10.71 41.70 6.13
N PHE A 265 11.22 40.62 6.72
CA PHE A 265 12.50 40.65 7.47
C PHE A 265 13.70 40.68 6.51
N VAL A 266 13.54 40.14 5.34
CA VAL A 266 14.52 40.19 4.23
C VAL A 266 13.81 40.48 2.91
N THR A 267 14.58 40.85 1.91
CA THR A 267 14.13 40.93 0.51
C THR A 267 15.09 40.15 -0.35
N ILE A 268 14.59 39.41 -1.34
CA ILE A 268 15.43 38.63 -2.26
C ILE A 268 15.27 39.21 -3.66
N ASP A 269 16.30 39.86 -4.17
CA ASP A 269 16.36 40.37 -5.55
C ASP A 269 17.52 39.72 -6.31
N ASN A 270 17.22 39.13 -7.48
CA ASN A 270 18.20 38.45 -8.34
C ASN A 270 19.10 37.44 -7.58
N GLY A 271 18.54 36.75 -6.54
CA GLY A 271 19.25 35.79 -5.72
C GLY A 271 20.16 36.38 -4.65
N VAL A 272 20.13 37.71 -4.47
CA VAL A 272 20.79 38.41 -3.35
C VAL A 272 19.73 38.71 -2.30
N MET A 273 19.93 38.15 -1.11
CA MET A 273 19.11 38.44 0.06
C MET A 273 19.67 39.66 0.77
N THR A 274 18.80 40.61 1.07
CA THR A 274 19.13 41.83 1.82
C THR A 274 18.25 41.93 3.05
N VAL A 275 18.83 42.24 4.21
CA VAL A 275 18.10 42.38 5.48
C VAL A 275 17.39 43.74 5.56
N ASN A 276 16.09 43.68 5.89
CA ASN A 276 15.32 44.87 6.23
C ASN A 276 15.54 45.21 7.73
N LYS A 277 16.33 46.25 7.98
CA LYS A 277 16.66 46.72 9.34
C LYS A 277 15.51 47.49 10.01
N GLU A 278 14.53 47.92 9.23
CA GLU A 278 13.37 48.69 9.68
C GLU A 278 12.10 47.80 9.76
N ALA A 279 12.27 46.47 9.65
CA ALA A 279 11.16 45.57 9.71
C ALA A 279 10.38 45.67 11.03
N GLU A 280 9.06 45.75 10.93
CA GLU A 280 8.18 45.70 12.08
C GLU A 280 8.27 44.31 12.74
N LYS A 281 8.10 44.27 14.06
CA LYS A 281 8.05 42.99 14.79
C LYS A 281 6.80 42.21 14.39
N ARG A 282 6.98 41.01 13.84
CA ARG A 282 5.93 40.06 13.47
C ARG A 282 6.25 38.70 14.07
N GLU A 283 5.24 37.91 14.33
CA GLU A 283 5.45 36.52 14.76
C GLU A 283 5.61 35.61 13.52
N ILE A 284 6.39 34.54 13.65
CA ILE A 284 6.61 33.58 12.53
C ILE A 284 5.31 32.90 12.12
N GLU A 285 4.41 32.75 13.08
CA GLU A 285 3.07 32.18 12.91
C GLU A 285 2.16 33.01 11.98
N ASP A 286 2.47 34.28 11.75
CA ASP A 286 1.72 35.15 10.81
C ASP A 286 2.03 34.83 9.35
N SER A 287 3.11 34.08 9.07
CA SER A 287 3.48 33.65 7.74
C SER A 287 2.58 32.51 7.26
N LYS A 288 2.01 32.69 6.06
CA LYS A 288 1.26 31.62 5.37
C LYS A 288 2.17 30.46 4.98
N ILE A 289 3.38 30.76 4.49
CA ILE A 289 4.39 29.73 4.15
C ILE A 289 4.71 28.87 5.38
N PHE A 290 4.80 29.45 6.57
CA PHE A 290 5.02 28.72 7.80
C PHE A 290 3.84 27.81 8.16
N GLN A 291 2.61 28.30 8.04
CA GLN A 291 1.41 27.49 8.28
C GLN A 291 1.31 26.32 7.29
N ASP A 292 1.54 26.60 6.00
CA ASP A 292 1.54 25.58 4.95
C ASP A 292 2.62 24.52 5.21
N LEU A 293 3.83 24.94 5.65
CA LEU A 293 4.91 24.03 6.00
C LEU A 293 4.54 23.14 7.20
N LYS A 294 3.88 23.69 8.21
CA LYS A 294 3.37 22.91 9.36
C LYS A 294 2.38 21.83 8.92
N HIS A 295 1.47 22.17 8.01
CA HIS A 295 0.51 21.22 7.46
C HIS A 295 1.21 20.16 6.60
N LEU A 296 2.17 20.58 5.77
CA LEU A 296 2.95 19.67 4.94
C LEU A 296 3.76 18.68 5.77
N VAL A 297 4.42 19.12 6.85
CA VAL A 297 5.17 18.23 7.75
C VAL A 297 4.27 17.15 8.34
N LYS A 298 3.09 17.52 8.87
CA LYS A 298 2.12 16.57 9.42
C LYS A 298 1.60 15.59 8.36
N PHE A 299 1.32 16.11 7.17
CA PHE A 299 0.88 15.29 6.04
C PHE A 299 1.96 14.28 5.64
N GLN A 300 3.20 14.73 5.47
CA GLN A 300 4.31 13.84 5.14
C GLN A 300 4.60 12.83 6.25
N GLU A 301 4.49 13.23 7.53
CA GLU A 301 4.66 12.32 8.66
C GLU A 301 3.64 11.19 8.62
N LEU A 302 2.36 11.49 8.40
CA LEU A 302 1.32 10.49 8.20
C LEU A 302 1.63 9.57 7.02
N MET A 303 2.00 10.14 5.87
CA MET A 303 2.27 9.36 4.65
C MET A 303 3.55 8.52 4.73
N ALA A 304 4.54 8.93 5.54
CA ALA A 304 5.80 8.21 5.70
C ALA A 304 5.75 7.14 6.81
N LEU A 305 5.11 7.45 7.94
CA LEU A 305 5.17 6.67 9.17
C LEU A 305 3.84 6.05 9.58
N GLY A 306 2.72 6.60 9.12
CA GLY A 306 1.40 6.08 9.41
C GLY A 306 1.18 4.69 8.82
N THR A 307 0.41 3.87 9.50
CA THR A 307 -0.04 2.58 8.97
C THR A 307 -0.99 2.79 7.79
N PRO A 308 -1.11 1.83 6.86
CA PRO A 308 -2.10 1.90 5.79
C PRO A 308 -3.51 2.20 6.28
N GLN A 309 -3.91 1.67 7.43
CA GLN A 309 -5.22 1.92 8.03
C GLN A 309 -5.37 3.37 8.52
N GLU A 310 -4.35 3.95 9.15
CA GLU A 310 -4.37 5.36 9.57
C GLU A 310 -4.47 6.30 8.38
N ILE A 311 -3.75 5.98 7.28
CA ILE A 311 -3.82 6.76 6.03
C ILE A 311 -5.21 6.64 5.40
N TYR A 312 -5.77 5.42 5.33
CA TYR A 312 -7.11 5.17 4.81
C TYR A 312 -8.18 5.93 5.61
N ASP A 313 -8.14 5.82 6.93
CA ASP A 313 -9.05 6.51 7.83
C ASP A 313 -8.99 8.04 7.66
N TRP A 314 -7.79 8.57 7.46
CA TRP A 314 -7.60 9.99 7.22
C TRP A 314 -8.10 10.44 5.83
N LEU A 315 -8.02 9.57 4.80
CA LEU A 315 -8.53 9.86 3.45
C LEU A 315 -10.06 9.92 3.42
N TYR A 316 -10.74 9.01 4.12
CA TYR A 316 -12.18 8.78 3.98
C TYR A 316 -13.03 9.24 5.18
N LYS A 317 -12.40 9.69 6.24
CA LYS A 317 -13.04 10.32 7.42
C LYS A 317 -12.76 11.82 7.48
#